data_063e6bc2435ec4cd148f43dcb8681dc8
#
_entry.id   063e6bc2435ec4cd148f43dcb8681dc8
#
_cell.length_a   1.000
_cell.length_b   1.000
_cell.length_c   1.000
_cell.angle_alpha   90.00
_cell.angle_beta   90.00
_cell.angle_gamma   90.00
#
_symmetry.space_group_name_H-M   'P 1'
#
loop_
_entity.id
_entity.type
_entity.pdbx_description
1 polymer ?
#
loop_
_entity_poly.entity_id
_entity_poly.type
_entity_poly.pdbx_seq_one_letter_code
_entity_poly.pdbx_strand_id
1 'polypeptide(L)'
;MEVVAQTLTPSDFVALEAEEKRRVEASSQPDASPSPHDPASPRLSVGFHPWNIGQDYTRELDIFAQALTRTRFVGEVGLDYVPRRLQQVPAETQAEVFRRILDILSSQRANGPYVVSIHAVRSAGQVCDALEATDTSGMVPIFHRFGGTSDELTRLIKQGCYISVNPAMLATKRGRAYVTQVPLDRLLLETDLPESNEPGDDLGMTHARELIETLNATVKALATLRHQDPDELATCIMRTAQQLYGACPAGS
;
A
#
# COMPACT_ATOMS: atom_id res chain seq x y z
N MET A 1 7.58 -14.59 -3.33
CA MET A 1 7.11 -13.21 -3.59
C MET A 1 6.61 -12.66 -2.27
N GLU A 2 7.05 -11.48 -1.86
CA GLU A 2 6.49 -10.83 -0.67
C GLU A 2 5.27 -10.00 -1.08
N VAL A 3 4.17 -10.16 -0.35
CA VAL A 3 2.91 -9.45 -0.57
C VAL A 3 2.55 -8.70 0.71
N VAL A 4 2.11 -7.47 0.57
CA VAL A 4 1.53 -6.67 1.65
C VAL A 4 0.05 -6.48 1.36
N ALA A 5 -0.79 -7.00 2.25
CA ALA A 5 -2.24 -6.83 2.18
C ALA A 5 -2.65 -5.56 2.92
N GLN A 6 -3.39 -4.70 2.22
CA GLN A 6 -3.86 -3.43 2.76
C GLN A 6 -5.15 -3.63 3.56
N THR A 7 -5.27 -3.02 4.74
CA THR A 7 -6.53 -2.97 5.48
C THR A 7 -7.22 -1.62 5.27
N LEU A 8 -8.54 -1.58 5.46
CA LEU A 8 -9.32 -0.35 5.25
C LEU A 8 -9.53 0.45 6.54
N THR A 9 -9.47 -0.23 7.69
CA THR A 9 -9.54 0.42 9.01
C THR A 9 -8.51 -0.17 9.96
N PRO A 10 -8.08 0.58 10.98
CA PRO A 10 -7.23 0.04 12.05
C PRO A 10 -7.87 -1.13 12.80
N SER A 11 -9.19 -1.13 12.96
CA SER A 11 -9.93 -2.24 13.55
C SER A 11 -9.87 -3.50 12.69
N ASP A 12 -9.90 -3.39 11.34
CA ASP A 12 -9.73 -4.53 10.43
C ASP A 12 -8.35 -5.15 10.58
N PHE A 13 -7.29 -4.34 10.72
CA PHE A 13 -5.95 -4.83 10.97
C PHE A 13 -5.89 -5.70 12.23
N VAL A 14 -6.48 -5.24 13.34
CA VAL A 14 -6.51 -5.98 14.60
C VAL A 14 -7.28 -7.31 14.46
N ALA A 15 -8.41 -7.28 13.75
CA ALA A 15 -9.22 -8.47 13.53
C ALA A 15 -8.49 -9.52 12.68
N LEU A 16 -7.87 -9.10 11.57
CA LEU A 16 -7.11 -9.99 10.68
C LEU A 16 -5.83 -10.51 11.34
N GLU A 17 -5.13 -9.69 12.11
CA GLU A 17 -3.97 -10.15 12.88
C GLU A 17 -4.34 -11.23 13.90
N ALA A 18 -5.48 -11.08 14.58
CA ALA A 18 -5.98 -12.07 15.52
C ALA A 18 -6.40 -13.38 14.81
N GLU A 19 -6.98 -13.29 13.62
CA GLU A 19 -7.32 -14.45 12.80
C GLU A 19 -6.07 -15.20 12.33
N GLU A 20 -5.06 -14.47 11.85
CA GLU A 20 -3.79 -15.06 11.42
C GLU A 20 -3.09 -15.79 12.58
N LYS A 21 -3.06 -15.21 13.77
CA LYS A 21 -2.51 -15.88 14.97
C LYS A 21 -3.23 -17.19 15.26
N ARG A 22 -4.57 -17.20 15.21
CA ARG A 22 -5.36 -18.43 15.41
C ARG A 22 -5.04 -19.50 14.36
N ARG A 23 -4.87 -19.09 13.10
CA ARG A 23 -4.52 -19.99 12.00
C ARG A 23 -3.15 -20.63 12.20
N VAL A 24 -2.15 -19.85 12.59
CA VAL A 24 -0.79 -20.32 12.87
C VAL A 24 -0.79 -21.28 14.07
N GLU A 25 -1.50 -20.95 15.14
CA GLU A 25 -1.64 -21.80 16.32
C GLU A 25 -2.30 -23.15 15.99
N ALA A 26 -3.35 -23.14 15.17
CA ALA A 26 -4.02 -24.36 14.70
C ALA A 26 -3.13 -25.23 13.82
N SER A 27 -2.30 -24.62 12.98
CA SER A 27 -1.34 -25.32 12.08
C SER A 27 -0.13 -25.88 12.83
N SER A 28 0.16 -25.39 14.03
CA SER A 28 1.30 -25.82 14.86
C SER A 28 1.01 -27.06 15.71
N GLN A 29 -0.17 -27.68 15.60
CA GLN A 29 -0.48 -28.93 16.27
C GLN A 29 0.33 -30.10 15.69
N PRO A 30 0.83 -31.06 16.50
CA PRO A 30 1.80 -32.10 16.07
C PRO A 30 1.28 -33.08 15.02
N ASP A 31 -0.02 -33.12 14.74
CA ASP A 31 -0.64 -33.95 13.70
C ASP A 31 -0.91 -33.21 12.38
N ALA A 32 -0.64 -31.91 12.30
CA ALA A 32 -0.77 -31.18 11.06
C ALA A 32 0.48 -31.41 10.19
N SER A 33 0.39 -32.26 9.20
CA SER A 33 1.41 -32.36 8.15
C SER A 33 1.59 -30.99 7.50
N PRO A 34 2.79 -30.37 7.53
CA PRO A 34 3.00 -29.10 6.85
C PRO A 34 2.73 -29.30 5.35
N SER A 35 1.74 -28.58 4.82
CA SER A 35 1.50 -28.56 3.38
C SER A 35 2.72 -27.89 2.73
N PRO A 36 3.44 -28.55 1.80
CA PRO A 36 4.55 -27.92 1.09
C PRO A 36 4.12 -26.74 0.21
N HIS A 37 2.84 -26.41 0.21
CA HIS A 37 2.20 -25.35 -0.59
C HIS A 37 1.49 -24.29 0.27
N ASP A 38 1.78 -24.20 1.58
CA ASP A 38 1.24 -23.10 2.37
C ASP A 38 1.98 -21.81 1.95
N PRO A 39 1.38 -20.95 1.11
CA PRO A 39 2.02 -19.71 0.73
C PRO A 39 2.22 -18.90 1.99
N ALA A 40 3.41 -18.35 2.19
CA ALA A 40 3.66 -17.45 3.30
C ALA A 40 2.55 -16.40 3.34
N SER A 41 1.91 -16.27 4.50
CA SER A 41 0.83 -15.30 4.67
C SER A 41 1.29 -13.89 4.27
N PRO A 42 0.43 -13.11 3.60
CA PRO A 42 0.76 -11.74 3.27
C PRO A 42 1.02 -10.94 4.56
N ARG A 43 1.97 -10.03 4.52
CA ARG A 43 2.16 -9.08 5.62
C ARG A 43 0.97 -8.12 5.66
N LEU A 44 0.44 -7.87 6.84
CA LEU A 44 -0.66 -6.93 7.01
C LEU A 44 -0.13 -5.51 7.17
N SER A 45 -0.74 -4.56 6.48
CA SER A 45 -0.58 -3.13 6.72
C SER A 45 -1.73 -2.59 7.56
N VAL A 46 -1.46 -1.62 8.43
CA VAL A 46 -2.50 -0.91 9.14
C VAL A 46 -2.99 0.26 8.29
N GLY A 47 -4.23 0.17 7.82
CA GLY A 47 -4.88 1.20 7.01
C GLY A 47 -5.87 2.06 7.79
N PHE A 48 -6.16 3.22 7.23
CA PHE A 48 -7.32 4.03 7.56
C PHE A 48 -7.77 4.77 6.30
N HIS A 49 -8.45 4.03 5.47
CA HIS A 49 -8.87 4.48 4.15
C HIS A 49 -9.88 5.63 4.26
N PRO A 50 -9.81 6.69 3.45
CA PRO A 50 -10.68 7.86 3.54
C PRO A 50 -12.18 7.54 3.40
N TRP A 51 -12.54 6.42 2.78
CA TRP A 51 -13.93 5.97 2.68
C TRP A 51 -14.51 5.43 3.98
N ASN A 52 -13.65 5.02 4.90
CA ASN A 52 -14.02 4.34 6.15
C ASN A 52 -13.89 5.25 7.38
N ILE A 53 -13.64 6.55 7.16
CA ILE A 53 -13.60 7.54 8.24
C ILE A 53 -15.04 7.75 8.75
N GLY A 54 -15.32 7.22 9.94
CA GLY A 54 -16.60 7.35 10.63
C GLY A 54 -16.58 8.46 11.68
N GLN A 55 -17.68 8.57 12.44
CA GLN A 55 -17.80 9.57 13.51
C GLN A 55 -16.80 9.32 14.66
N ASP A 56 -16.43 8.06 14.91
CA ASP A 56 -15.50 7.66 15.97
C ASP A 56 -14.05 7.50 15.46
N TYR A 57 -13.64 8.33 14.51
CA TYR A 57 -12.30 8.23 13.92
C TYR A 57 -11.17 8.45 14.93
N THR A 58 -11.44 9.11 16.04
CA THR A 58 -10.44 9.31 17.10
C THR A 58 -10.04 7.98 17.73
N ARG A 59 -11.00 7.11 18.02
CA ARG A 59 -10.73 5.75 18.52
C ARG A 59 -9.94 4.93 17.50
N GLU A 60 -10.30 5.01 16.22
CA GLU A 60 -9.55 4.32 15.16
C GLU A 60 -8.09 4.83 15.06
N LEU A 61 -7.84 6.12 15.28
CA LEU A 61 -6.49 6.67 15.35
C LEU A 61 -5.70 6.16 16.56
N ASP A 62 -6.35 5.94 17.70
CA ASP A 62 -5.71 5.33 18.86
C ASP A 62 -5.31 3.86 18.59
N ILE A 63 -6.19 3.10 17.92
CA ILE A 63 -5.89 1.74 17.46
C ILE A 63 -4.75 1.74 16.44
N PHE A 64 -4.78 2.68 15.49
CA PHE A 64 -3.72 2.87 14.50
C PHE A 64 -2.36 3.08 15.18
N ALA A 65 -2.28 4.02 16.13
CA ALA A 65 -1.03 4.31 16.85
C ALA A 65 -0.48 3.08 17.61
N GLN A 66 -1.37 2.26 18.19
CA GLN A 66 -0.97 1.02 18.85
C GLN A 66 -0.51 -0.06 17.85
N ALA A 67 -1.13 -0.15 16.68
CA ALA A 67 -0.78 -1.12 15.65
C ALA A 67 0.64 -0.91 15.11
N LEU A 68 1.16 0.31 15.08
CA LEU A 68 2.52 0.65 14.62
C LEU A 68 3.65 0.00 15.44
N THR A 69 3.36 -0.55 16.61
CA THR A 69 4.33 -1.36 17.37
C THR A 69 4.47 -2.79 16.82
N ARG A 70 3.56 -3.21 15.92
CA ARG A 70 3.45 -4.59 15.41
C ARG A 70 3.70 -4.68 13.91
N THR A 71 3.50 -3.58 13.17
CA THR A 71 3.77 -3.50 11.75
C THR A 71 4.41 -2.17 11.38
N ARG A 72 5.34 -2.21 10.42
CA ARG A 72 5.88 -1.02 9.76
C ARG A 72 5.18 -0.72 8.43
N PHE A 73 4.22 -1.56 8.03
CA PHE A 73 3.44 -1.37 6.81
C PHE A 73 2.19 -0.58 7.15
N VAL A 74 2.01 0.53 6.48
CA VAL A 74 0.90 1.47 6.66
C VAL A 74 0.16 1.61 5.35
N GLY A 75 -1.14 1.45 5.39
CA GLY A 75 -1.99 1.61 4.22
C GLY A 75 -3.20 0.67 4.24
N GLU A 76 -4.24 1.07 3.54
CA GLU A 76 -4.26 2.25 2.69
C GLU A 76 -4.68 3.49 3.51
N VAL A 77 -3.95 4.60 3.37
CA VAL A 77 -4.26 5.88 4.01
C VAL A 77 -4.27 6.99 2.96
N GLY A 78 -4.90 8.12 3.21
CA GLY A 78 -4.84 9.24 2.28
C GLY A 78 -6.14 10.00 2.10
N LEU A 79 -6.39 10.51 0.87
CA LEU A 79 -7.48 11.42 0.55
C LEU A 79 -8.23 10.98 -0.71
N ASP A 80 -9.56 11.07 -0.70
CA ASP A 80 -10.43 10.86 -1.86
C ASP A 80 -11.41 12.01 -2.02
N TYR A 81 -11.17 12.85 -3.02
CA TYR A 81 -12.00 14.03 -3.30
C TYR A 81 -12.98 13.80 -4.46
N VAL A 82 -13.41 12.55 -4.66
CA VAL A 82 -14.53 12.26 -5.55
C VAL A 82 -15.81 12.84 -4.94
N PRO A 83 -16.67 13.58 -5.69
CA PRO A 83 -17.81 14.30 -5.16
C PRO A 83 -18.75 13.47 -4.28
N ARG A 84 -19.04 12.23 -4.68
CA ARG A 84 -19.92 11.36 -3.89
C ARG A 84 -19.27 10.94 -2.54
N ARG A 85 -17.92 10.91 -2.45
CA ARG A 85 -17.21 10.61 -1.20
C ARG A 85 -17.16 11.82 -0.29
N LEU A 86 -16.99 13.01 -0.84
CA LEU A 86 -17.06 14.25 -0.09
C LEU A 86 -18.43 14.50 0.57
N GLN A 87 -19.50 13.91 0.02
CA GLN A 87 -20.82 13.94 0.65
C GLN A 87 -20.89 13.06 1.92
N GLN A 88 -20.08 12.01 2.00
CA GLN A 88 -20.04 11.08 3.13
C GLN A 88 -19.00 11.52 4.17
N VAL A 89 -17.80 11.85 3.70
CA VAL A 89 -16.69 12.31 4.54
C VAL A 89 -16.15 13.60 3.92
N PRO A 90 -16.40 14.77 4.53
CA PRO A 90 -15.93 16.06 4.04
C PRO A 90 -14.41 16.12 3.87
N ALA A 91 -13.93 16.95 2.94
CA ALA A 91 -12.50 17.10 2.65
C ALA A 91 -11.68 17.48 3.90
N GLU A 92 -12.23 18.35 4.72
CA GLU A 92 -11.61 18.82 5.96
C GLU A 92 -11.41 17.67 6.96
N THR A 93 -12.40 16.79 7.08
CA THR A 93 -12.32 15.61 7.96
C THR A 93 -11.28 14.62 7.44
N GLN A 94 -11.27 14.35 6.12
CA GLN A 94 -10.25 13.47 5.51
C GLN A 94 -8.84 14.06 5.73
N ALA A 95 -8.65 15.36 5.48
CA ALA A 95 -7.38 16.05 5.66
C ALA A 95 -6.91 16.03 7.13
N GLU A 96 -7.84 16.24 8.08
CA GLU A 96 -7.53 16.15 9.51
C GLU A 96 -7.08 14.77 9.93
N VAL A 97 -7.78 13.70 9.50
CA VAL A 97 -7.43 12.33 9.81
C VAL A 97 -6.07 11.98 9.19
N PHE A 98 -5.85 12.34 7.91
CA PHE A 98 -4.59 12.06 7.24
C PHE A 98 -3.42 12.79 7.89
N ARG A 99 -3.58 14.08 8.25
CA ARG A 99 -2.58 14.85 8.98
C ARG A 99 -2.24 14.17 10.32
N ARG A 100 -3.24 13.74 11.09
CA ARG A 100 -3.02 13.06 12.37
C ARG A 100 -2.30 11.72 12.20
N ILE A 101 -2.57 10.98 11.12
CA ILE A 101 -1.80 9.77 10.77
C ILE A 101 -0.34 10.13 10.55
N LEU A 102 -0.03 11.16 9.76
CA LEU A 102 1.34 11.61 9.51
C LEU A 102 2.04 12.08 10.80
N ASP A 103 1.34 12.80 11.68
CA ASP A 103 1.87 13.22 12.99
C ASP A 103 2.21 12.01 13.87
N ILE A 104 1.34 10.99 13.90
CA ILE A 104 1.59 9.74 14.63
C ILE A 104 2.82 9.03 14.08
N LEU A 105 2.94 8.87 12.77
CA LEU A 105 4.08 8.24 12.12
C LEU A 105 5.38 9.00 12.41
N SER A 106 5.37 10.33 12.32
CA SER A 106 6.50 11.18 12.63
C SER A 106 6.93 11.06 14.11
N SER A 107 5.97 11.04 15.02
CA SER A 107 6.25 10.91 16.47
C SER A 107 6.84 9.54 16.83
N GLN A 108 6.49 8.49 16.08
CA GLN A 108 6.95 7.12 16.30
C GLN A 108 8.06 6.69 15.32
N ARG A 109 8.72 7.63 14.64
CA ARG A 109 9.72 7.34 13.60
C ARG A 109 10.87 6.41 14.04
N ALA A 110 11.14 6.32 15.33
CA ALA A 110 12.13 5.38 15.86
C ALA A 110 11.79 3.90 15.60
N ASN A 111 10.51 3.59 15.38
CA ASN A 111 10.03 2.24 15.03
C ASN A 111 10.03 1.99 13.50
N GLY A 112 10.32 3.03 12.69
CA GLY A 112 10.32 2.98 11.22
C GLY A 112 11.63 2.41 10.63
N PRO A 113 11.86 2.59 9.32
CA PRO A 113 11.00 3.38 8.45
C PRO A 113 9.66 2.69 8.15
N TYR A 114 8.59 3.48 8.17
CA TYR A 114 7.27 3.03 7.79
C TYR A 114 7.10 3.07 6.28
N VAL A 115 6.61 2.00 5.69
CA VAL A 115 6.25 1.93 4.27
C VAL A 115 4.79 2.30 4.14
N VAL A 116 4.50 3.47 3.53
CA VAL A 116 3.19 4.10 3.59
C VAL A 116 2.53 4.08 2.20
N SER A 117 1.52 3.24 2.02
CA SER A 117 0.69 3.21 0.80
C SER A 117 -0.39 4.29 0.86
N ILE A 118 -0.36 5.21 -0.09
CA ILE A 118 -1.15 6.45 -0.07
C ILE A 118 -2.17 6.47 -1.21
N HIS A 119 -3.44 6.55 -0.84
CA HIS A 119 -4.57 6.82 -1.69
C HIS A 119 -4.67 8.31 -1.99
N ALA A 120 -4.69 8.70 -3.27
CA ALA A 120 -4.70 10.10 -3.67
C ALA A 120 -5.58 10.32 -4.91
N VAL A 121 -6.91 10.25 -4.72
CA VAL A 121 -7.86 10.45 -5.82
C VAL A 121 -8.37 11.89 -5.83
N ARG A 122 -8.04 12.65 -6.89
CA ARG A 122 -8.31 14.09 -7.04
C ARG A 122 -7.75 14.95 -5.91
N SER A 123 -6.71 14.49 -5.24
CA SER A 123 -6.16 15.09 -4.02
C SER A 123 -4.62 15.00 -3.93
N ALA A 124 -3.95 14.67 -5.04
CA ALA A 124 -2.49 14.46 -5.03
C ALA A 124 -1.73 15.71 -4.55
N GLY A 125 -2.19 16.90 -4.93
CA GLY A 125 -1.61 18.18 -4.46
C GLY A 125 -1.70 18.32 -2.94
N GLN A 126 -2.88 18.06 -2.36
CA GLN A 126 -3.11 18.15 -0.91
C GLN A 126 -2.31 17.08 -0.13
N VAL A 127 -2.16 15.88 -0.71
CA VAL A 127 -1.28 14.85 -0.12
C VAL A 127 0.17 15.33 -0.13
N CYS A 128 0.68 15.89 -1.25
CA CYS A 128 2.02 16.48 -1.31
C CYS A 128 2.20 17.62 -0.30
N ASP A 129 1.19 18.50 -0.14
CA ASP A 129 1.22 19.59 0.86
C ASP A 129 1.35 19.03 2.29
N ALA A 130 0.58 17.98 2.61
CA ALA A 130 0.63 17.35 3.93
C ALA A 130 1.98 16.68 4.19
N LEU A 131 2.56 15.99 3.20
CA LEU A 131 3.87 15.38 3.31
C LEU A 131 4.99 16.42 3.47
N GLU A 132 4.92 17.56 2.76
CA GLU A 132 5.88 18.65 2.89
C GLU A 132 5.82 19.37 4.25
N ALA A 133 4.63 19.41 4.85
CA ALA A 133 4.42 20.01 6.16
C ALA A 133 4.82 19.10 7.33
N THR A 134 5.19 17.83 7.07
CA THR A 134 5.49 16.83 8.09
C THR A 134 6.95 16.37 7.99
N ASP A 135 7.57 16.03 9.11
CA ASP A 135 8.85 15.31 9.11
C ASP A 135 8.63 13.87 8.64
N THR A 136 8.95 13.61 7.37
CA THR A 136 8.81 12.30 6.72
C THR A 136 10.08 11.46 6.77
N SER A 137 11.10 11.82 7.56
CA SER A 137 12.39 11.12 7.62
C SER A 137 12.27 9.63 8.03
N GLY A 138 11.20 9.28 8.75
CA GLY A 138 10.87 7.90 9.14
C GLY A 138 9.83 7.23 8.23
N MET A 139 9.56 7.77 7.05
CA MET A 139 8.50 7.28 6.15
C MET A 139 9.04 7.05 4.73
N VAL A 140 8.46 6.07 4.05
CA VAL A 140 8.65 5.78 2.63
C VAL A 140 7.29 5.89 1.96
N PRO A 141 6.90 7.08 1.46
CA PRO A 141 5.61 7.28 0.83
C PRO A 141 5.54 6.60 -0.54
N ILE A 142 4.47 5.82 -0.77
CA ILE A 142 4.16 5.15 -2.04
C ILE A 142 2.79 5.61 -2.49
N PHE A 143 2.72 6.34 -3.58
CA PHE A 143 1.44 6.69 -4.18
C PHE A 143 0.87 5.49 -4.92
N HIS A 144 -0.20 4.95 -4.38
CA HIS A 144 -0.97 3.91 -5.01
C HIS A 144 -1.70 4.47 -6.24
N ARG A 145 -1.54 3.79 -7.40
CA ARG A 145 -2.29 4.09 -8.62
C ARG A 145 -2.37 5.58 -8.95
N PHE A 146 -1.23 6.26 -9.00
CA PHE A 146 -1.18 7.71 -9.17
C PHE A 146 -1.94 8.21 -10.39
N GLY A 147 -2.89 9.13 -10.17
CA GLY A 147 -3.76 9.72 -11.21
C GLY A 147 -3.78 11.25 -11.26
N GLY A 148 -2.85 11.92 -10.60
CA GLY A 148 -2.74 13.38 -10.55
C GLY A 148 -2.29 14.05 -11.84
N THR A 149 -1.89 15.32 -11.75
CA THR A 149 -1.33 16.12 -12.85
C THR A 149 0.16 15.84 -13.04
N SER A 150 0.74 16.31 -14.16
CA SER A 150 2.18 16.20 -14.42
C SER A 150 3.03 17.01 -13.44
N ASP A 151 2.50 18.14 -12.96
CA ASP A 151 3.18 18.97 -11.95
C ASP A 151 3.22 18.26 -10.60
N GLU A 152 2.10 17.64 -10.20
CA GLU A 152 2.04 16.81 -9.00
C GLU A 152 2.96 15.58 -9.09
N LEU A 153 3.04 14.93 -10.27
CA LEU A 153 4.00 13.85 -10.51
C LEU A 153 5.44 14.32 -10.29
N THR A 154 5.79 15.47 -10.86
CA THR A 154 7.12 16.05 -10.72
C THR A 154 7.43 16.37 -9.27
N ARG A 155 6.43 16.88 -8.53
CA ARG A 155 6.55 17.23 -7.12
C ARG A 155 6.79 16.00 -6.26
N LEU A 156 5.99 14.94 -6.40
CA LEU A 156 6.18 13.71 -5.62
C LEU A 156 7.51 13.00 -5.93
N ILE A 157 7.98 13.02 -7.19
CA ILE A 157 9.30 12.46 -7.54
C ILE A 157 10.42 13.25 -6.83
N LYS A 158 10.33 14.59 -6.79
CA LYS A 158 11.30 15.44 -6.08
C LYS A 158 11.30 15.18 -4.56
N GLN A 159 10.15 14.84 -3.99
CA GLN A 159 10.03 14.44 -2.58
C GLN A 159 10.57 13.03 -2.30
N GLY A 160 11.03 12.30 -3.31
CA GLY A 160 11.53 10.94 -3.18
C GLY A 160 10.46 9.88 -2.99
N CYS A 161 9.20 10.19 -3.30
CA CYS A 161 8.10 9.24 -3.23
C CYS A 161 8.20 8.14 -4.28
N TYR A 162 7.59 7.01 -3.99
CA TYR A 162 7.42 5.88 -4.90
C TYR A 162 6.04 5.90 -5.53
N ILE A 163 5.88 5.14 -6.61
CA ILE A 163 4.58 4.89 -7.25
C ILE A 163 4.40 3.39 -7.39
N SER A 164 3.27 2.86 -6.97
CA SER A 164 2.85 1.51 -7.32
C SER A 164 1.91 1.55 -8.53
N VAL A 165 2.19 0.67 -9.48
CA VAL A 165 1.55 0.63 -10.81
C VAL A 165 0.67 -0.61 -10.90
N ASN A 166 -0.59 -0.40 -11.30
CA ASN A 166 -1.53 -1.46 -11.61
C ASN A 166 -2.05 -1.38 -13.06
N PRO A 167 -2.77 -2.40 -13.56
CA PRO A 167 -3.33 -2.40 -14.92
C PRO A 167 -4.23 -1.20 -15.23
N ALA A 168 -5.03 -0.74 -14.26
CA ALA A 168 -5.94 0.39 -14.48
C ALA A 168 -5.20 1.71 -14.76
N MET A 169 -4.03 1.90 -14.13
CA MET A 169 -3.15 3.03 -14.44
C MET A 169 -2.65 2.95 -15.89
N LEU A 170 -2.22 1.76 -16.35
CA LEU A 170 -1.72 1.54 -17.71
C LEU A 170 -2.82 1.62 -18.78
N ALA A 171 -4.07 1.43 -18.42
CA ALA A 171 -5.21 1.60 -19.33
C ALA A 171 -5.39 3.06 -19.78
N THR A 172 -4.90 4.04 -19.02
CA THR A 172 -5.06 5.47 -19.33
C THR A 172 -3.88 6.03 -20.11
N LYS A 173 -4.12 6.99 -21.03
CA LYS A 173 -3.03 7.70 -21.77
C LYS A 173 -2.08 8.40 -20.79
N ARG A 174 -2.63 9.02 -19.74
CA ARG A 174 -1.88 9.74 -18.72
C ARG A 174 -1.00 8.80 -17.90
N GLY A 175 -1.56 7.71 -17.40
CA GLY A 175 -0.81 6.72 -16.63
C GLY A 175 0.33 6.10 -17.43
N ARG A 176 0.11 5.78 -18.72
CA ARG A 176 1.19 5.32 -19.61
C ARG A 176 2.32 6.35 -19.76
N ALA A 177 2.00 7.63 -19.88
CA ALA A 177 3.02 8.69 -19.92
C ALA A 177 3.77 8.81 -18.59
N TYR A 178 3.09 8.65 -17.47
CA TYR A 178 3.70 8.77 -16.14
C TYR A 178 4.69 7.66 -15.83
N VAL A 179 4.33 6.42 -16.13
CA VAL A 179 5.22 5.27 -15.86
C VAL A 179 6.51 5.31 -16.68
N THR A 180 6.59 6.11 -17.76
CA THR A 180 7.83 6.32 -18.50
C THR A 180 8.71 7.42 -17.89
N GLN A 181 8.15 8.32 -17.08
CA GLN A 181 8.86 9.45 -16.47
C GLN A 181 9.40 9.13 -15.07
N VAL A 182 8.72 8.25 -14.33
CA VAL A 182 9.13 7.86 -12.97
C VAL A 182 10.48 7.13 -13.03
N PRO A 183 11.47 7.49 -12.20
CA PRO A 183 12.71 6.74 -12.06
C PRO A 183 12.43 5.26 -11.76
N LEU A 184 13.20 4.35 -12.38
CA LEU A 184 12.94 2.92 -12.26
C LEU A 184 13.06 2.40 -10.82
N ASP A 185 13.97 2.97 -10.05
CA ASP A 185 14.17 2.67 -8.63
C ASP A 185 13.08 3.28 -7.71
N ARG A 186 12.07 3.92 -8.30
CA ARG A 186 10.89 4.48 -7.61
C ARG A 186 9.58 3.83 -8.05
N LEU A 187 9.67 2.77 -8.88
CA LEU A 187 8.50 2.00 -9.33
C LEU A 187 8.32 0.73 -8.52
N LEU A 188 7.09 0.49 -8.15
CA LEU A 188 6.59 -0.75 -7.55
C LEU A 188 5.40 -1.25 -8.37
N LEU A 189 4.93 -2.45 -8.08
CA LEU A 189 3.73 -3.03 -8.68
C LEU A 189 2.69 -3.32 -7.63
N GLU A 190 1.45 -3.28 -8.04
CA GLU A 190 0.28 -3.66 -7.25
C GLU A 190 -0.78 -4.29 -8.15
N THR A 191 -1.82 -4.84 -7.56
CA THR A 191 -2.93 -5.45 -8.30
C THR A 191 -4.27 -4.83 -7.98
N ASP A 192 -4.45 -4.30 -6.77
CA ASP A 192 -5.73 -3.83 -6.24
C ASP A 192 -6.76 -4.98 -6.06
N LEU A 193 -6.27 -6.23 -6.00
CA LEU A 193 -7.07 -7.44 -5.83
C LEU A 193 -7.18 -7.84 -4.36
N PRO A 194 -8.28 -8.54 -3.98
CA PRO A 194 -9.45 -8.90 -4.79
C PRO A 194 -10.42 -7.73 -4.98
N GLU A 195 -11.12 -7.69 -6.12
CA GLU A 195 -12.15 -6.65 -6.38
C GLU A 195 -13.43 -6.86 -5.56
N SER A 196 -13.64 -8.06 -5.01
CA SER A 196 -14.80 -8.40 -4.19
C SER A 196 -14.39 -9.26 -2.98
N ASN A 197 -15.12 -9.08 -1.87
CA ASN A 197 -14.94 -9.86 -0.63
C ASN A 197 -15.92 -11.04 -0.56
N GLU A 198 -16.27 -11.67 -1.69
CA GLU A 198 -17.15 -12.85 -1.67
C GLU A 198 -16.40 -14.03 -1.00
N PRO A 199 -16.91 -14.57 0.12
CA PRO A 199 -16.30 -15.72 0.76
C PRO A 199 -16.49 -16.99 -0.06
N GLY A 200 -15.43 -17.77 -0.23
CA GLY A 200 -15.48 -19.05 -0.93
C GLY A 200 -14.28 -19.94 -0.57
N ASP A 201 -14.51 -21.23 -0.48
CA ASP A 201 -13.58 -22.23 0.06
C ASP A 201 -12.31 -22.46 -0.79
N ASP A 202 -12.25 -22.00 -2.06
CA ASP A 202 -11.09 -22.19 -2.96
C ASP A 202 -10.50 -20.86 -3.49
N LEU A 203 -10.81 -19.75 -2.81
CA LEU A 203 -10.42 -18.41 -3.25
C LEU A 203 -8.91 -18.18 -3.13
N GLY A 204 -8.23 -18.78 -2.16
CA GLY A 204 -6.80 -18.54 -1.91
C GLY A 204 -5.90 -18.88 -3.09
N MET A 205 -6.06 -20.06 -3.69
CA MET A 205 -5.26 -20.50 -4.84
C MET A 205 -5.63 -19.74 -6.13
N THR A 206 -6.92 -19.46 -6.32
CA THR A 206 -7.42 -18.70 -7.47
C THR A 206 -6.91 -17.26 -7.41
N HIS A 207 -7.01 -16.59 -6.29
CA HIS A 207 -6.50 -15.23 -6.10
C HIS A 207 -4.97 -15.16 -6.21
N ALA A 208 -4.24 -16.14 -5.69
CA ALA A 208 -2.79 -16.18 -5.84
C ALA A 208 -2.35 -16.28 -7.31
N ARG A 209 -3.04 -17.10 -8.10
CA ARG A 209 -2.80 -17.21 -9.54
C ARG A 209 -3.13 -15.90 -10.26
N GLU A 210 -4.29 -15.34 -10.01
CA GLU A 210 -4.73 -14.06 -10.60
C GLU A 210 -3.76 -12.94 -10.28
N LEU A 211 -3.29 -12.86 -9.05
CA LEU A 211 -2.29 -11.89 -8.61
C LEU A 211 -0.98 -12.02 -9.40
N ILE A 212 -0.47 -13.24 -9.55
CA ILE A 212 0.75 -13.52 -10.31
C ILE A 212 0.56 -13.17 -11.79
N GLU A 213 -0.54 -13.58 -12.40
CA GLU A 213 -0.86 -13.29 -13.81
C GLU A 213 -0.97 -11.78 -14.04
N THR A 214 -1.65 -11.06 -13.16
CA THR A 214 -1.82 -9.60 -13.22
C THR A 214 -0.48 -8.88 -13.09
N LEU A 215 0.38 -9.26 -12.15
CA LEU A 215 1.70 -8.66 -11.99
C LEU A 215 2.58 -8.92 -13.22
N ASN A 216 2.60 -10.15 -13.75
CA ASN A 216 3.37 -10.49 -14.95
C ASN A 216 2.89 -9.72 -16.18
N ALA A 217 1.58 -9.56 -16.36
CA ALA A 217 1.01 -8.75 -17.44
C ALA A 217 1.40 -7.27 -17.30
N THR A 218 1.37 -6.75 -16.07
CA THR A 218 1.76 -5.36 -15.78
C THR A 218 3.24 -5.11 -16.09
N VAL A 219 4.13 -6.03 -15.70
CA VAL A 219 5.57 -5.94 -16.06
C VAL A 219 5.78 -5.90 -17.57
N LYS A 220 5.16 -6.81 -18.31
CA LYS A 220 5.29 -6.85 -19.79
C LYS A 220 4.79 -5.58 -20.45
N ALA A 221 3.65 -5.05 -20.01
CA ALA A 221 3.11 -3.80 -20.52
C ALA A 221 4.03 -2.61 -20.19
N LEU A 222 4.54 -2.55 -18.97
CA LEU A 222 5.48 -1.52 -18.52
C LEU A 222 6.80 -1.57 -19.29
N ALA A 223 7.37 -2.77 -19.51
CA ALA A 223 8.58 -2.98 -20.28
C ALA A 223 8.42 -2.49 -21.74
N THR A 224 7.28 -2.79 -22.35
CA THR A 224 6.93 -2.30 -23.71
C THR A 224 6.90 -0.76 -23.75
N LEU A 225 6.24 -0.13 -22.77
CA LEU A 225 6.11 1.34 -22.70
C LEU A 225 7.47 2.02 -22.45
N ARG A 226 8.36 1.39 -21.72
CA ARG A 226 9.68 1.92 -21.36
C ARG A 226 10.78 1.51 -22.35
N HIS A 227 10.46 0.67 -23.36
CA HIS A 227 11.43 0.10 -24.31
C HIS A 227 12.58 -0.63 -23.60
N GLN A 228 12.26 -1.44 -22.58
CA GLN A 228 13.20 -2.20 -21.77
C GLN A 228 12.91 -3.70 -21.87
N ASP A 229 13.92 -4.52 -21.57
CA ASP A 229 13.73 -5.96 -21.41
C ASP A 229 12.84 -6.27 -20.20
N PRO A 230 11.82 -7.14 -20.32
CA PRO A 230 10.89 -7.43 -19.22
C PRO A 230 11.56 -8.07 -18.00
N ASP A 231 12.57 -8.93 -18.19
CA ASP A 231 13.23 -9.64 -17.09
C ASP A 231 14.19 -8.71 -16.34
N GLU A 232 14.88 -7.83 -17.06
CA GLU A 232 15.70 -6.77 -16.44
C GLU A 232 14.82 -5.80 -15.66
N LEU A 233 13.69 -5.38 -16.22
CA LEU A 233 12.72 -4.50 -15.55
C LEU A 233 12.16 -5.17 -14.29
N ALA A 234 11.72 -6.42 -14.39
CA ALA A 234 11.23 -7.20 -13.24
C ALA A 234 12.28 -7.29 -12.14
N THR A 235 13.54 -7.57 -12.52
CA THR A 235 14.66 -7.65 -11.57
C THR A 235 14.88 -6.33 -10.83
N CYS A 236 14.82 -5.21 -11.53
CA CYS A 236 14.95 -3.89 -10.91
C CYS A 236 13.81 -3.60 -9.93
N ILE A 237 12.56 -3.83 -10.33
CA ILE A 237 11.39 -3.62 -9.48
C ILE A 237 11.42 -4.55 -8.26
N MET A 238 11.78 -5.83 -8.45
CA MET A 238 11.92 -6.78 -7.33
C MET A 238 13.00 -6.34 -6.33
N ARG A 239 14.12 -5.80 -6.81
CA ARG A 239 15.17 -5.26 -5.93
C ARG A 239 14.65 -4.09 -5.10
N THR A 240 13.92 -3.15 -5.71
CA THR A 240 13.27 -2.04 -5.00
C THR A 240 12.28 -2.57 -3.96
N ALA A 241 11.43 -3.52 -4.33
CA ALA A 241 10.49 -4.15 -3.40
C ALA A 241 11.20 -4.85 -2.23
N GLN A 242 12.27 -5.61 -2.50
CA GLN A 242 13.07 -6.27 -1.45
C GLN A 242 13.73 -5.26 -0.49
N GLN A 243 14.22 -4.13 -1.00
CA GLN A 243 14.77 -3.07 -0.15
C GLN A 243 13.72 -2.46 0.78
N LEU A 244 12.49 -2.27 0.28
CA LEU A 244 11.42 -1.64 1.05
C LEU A 244 10.67 -2.63 1.95
N TYR A 245 10.42 -3.84 1.46
CA TYR A 245 9.58 -4.82 2.15
C TYR A 245 10.40 -5.90 2.89
N GLY A 246 11.69 -6.07 2.56
CA GLY A 246 12.57 -7.03 3.22
C GLY A 246 12.62 -6.83 4.73
N ALA A 247 12.99 -7.86 5.50
CA ALA A 247 13.17 -7.74 6.94
C ALA A 247 14.18 -6.63 7.22
N CYS A 248 13.83 -5.69 8.10
CA CYS A 248 14.81 -4.78 8.68
C CYS A 248 15.90 -5.66 9.31
N PRO A 249 17.21 -5.51 9.03
CA PRO A 249 18.21 -6.22 9.80
C PRO A 249 17.96 -5.89 11.28
N ALA A 250 17.77 -6.93 12.09
CA ALA A 250 17.64 -6.78 13.53
C ALA A 250 18.82 -5.95 13.99
N GLY A 251 18.53 -4.88 14.71
CA GLY A 251 19.44 -3.77 15.01
C GLY A 251 20.88 -4.19 15.37
N SER A 252 21.79 -3.52 14.73
CA SER A 252 23.19 -3.39 15.16
C SER A 252 23.32 -2.36 16.27
#